data_7d7601e10ed718f3d99c6559297db331
#
_entry.id   7d7601e10ed718f3d99c6559297db331
#
_cell.length_a   1.000
_cell.length_b   1.000
_cell.length_c   1.000
_cell.angle_alpha   90.00
_cell.angle_beta   90.00
_cell.angle_gamma   90.00
#
_symmetry.space_group_name_H-M   'P 1'
#
loop_
_entity.id
_entity.type
_entity.pdbx_description
1 polymer ?
#
loop_
_entity_poly.entity_id
_entity_poly.type
_entity_poly.pdbx_seq_one_letter_code
_entity_poly.pdbx_strand_id
1 'polypeptide(L)'
;MRDYLSAVLDMIGPGRPDRPESVEWDEVEGLLGIELPADFKEIAETYAPVTLNYHLTLTRPGTQFFNLAEQMVPRLKGLEESDWDGAGVTFRGARPTFGTPDGLIPVARTDRREGAFLVRSADGKAWHMASMVLDGQFVEYGMGFSEWLYRYLVGEDMFGPRTAVFYPGPLLIEDLPKAPGEGVTERRGPDRTT
;
A
#
# COMPACT_ATOMS: atom_id res chain seq x y z
N MET A 1 -1.04 6.65 -23.21
CA MET A 1 -0.55 6.49 -21.83
C MET A 1 -1.29 5.30 -21.25
N ARG A 2 -0.61 4.37 -20.56
CA ARG A 2 -1.26 3.18 -19.98
C ARG A 2 -2.18 3.61 -18.85
N ASP A 3 -3.39 3.06 -18.80
CA ASP A 3 -4.26 3.14 -17.63
C ASP A 3 -3.80 2.08 -16.62
N TYR A 4 -3.01 2.50 -15.65
CA TYR A 4 -2.43 1.59 -14.66
C TYR A 4 -3.48 1.08 -13.66
N LEU A 5 -4.52 1.86 -13.37
CA LEU A 5 -5.61 1.41 -12.51
C LEU A 5 -6.34 0.23 -13.16
N SER A 6 -6.81 0.40 -14.39
CA SER A 6 -7.43 -0.71 -15.15
C SER A 6 -6.49 -1.91 -15.26
N ALA A 7 -5.20 -1.69 -15.53
CA ALA A 7 -4.23 -2.78 -15.64
C ALA A 7 -4.05 -3.57 -14.33
N VAL A 8 -4.07 -2.90 -13.16
CA VAL A 8 -4.03 -3.56 -11.85
C VAL A 8 -5.31 -4.36 -11.60
N LEU A 9 -6.48 -3.76 -11.87
CA LEU A 9 -7.77 -4.42 -11.70
C LEU A 9 -7.87 -5.68 -12.58
N ASP A 10 -7.45 -5.58 -13.84
CA ASP A 10 -7.40 -6.72 -14.77
C ASP A 10 -6.44 -7.82 -14.28
N MET A 11 -5.29 -7.44 -13.73
CA MET A 11 -4.27 -8.40 -13.26
C MET A 11 -4.69 -9.13 -11.98
N ILE A 12 -5.36 -8.45 -11.05
CA ILE A 12 -5.86 -9.07 -9.82
C ILE A 12 -7.15 -9.84 -10.11
N GLY A 13 -7.95 -9.36 -11.08
CA GLY A 13 -9.20 -9.97 -11.48
C GLY A 13 -10.39 -9.54 -10.60
N PRO A 14 -11.43 -10.36 -10.50
CA PRO A 14 -12.65 -10.00 -9.78
C PRO A 14 -12.36 -9.56 -8.34
N GLY A 15 -13.02 -8.48 -7.93
CA GLY A 15 -13.01 -8.03 -6.54
C GLY A 15 -13.62 -9.06 -5.60
N ARG A 16 -13.52 -8.80 -4.31
CA ARG A 16 -14.14 -9.65 -3.29
C ARG A 16 -15.68 -9.69 -3.50
N PRO A 17 -16.32 -10.87 -3.40
CA PRO A 17 -17.77 -10.99 -3.55
C PRO A 17 -18.54 -10.26 -2.44
N ASP A 18 -17.91 -10.05 -1.31
CA ASP A 18 -18.43 -9.39 -0.12
C ASP A 18 -17.97 -7.91 0.00
N ARG A 19 -17.61 -7.29 -1.12
CA ARG A 19 -17.26 -5.87 -1.19
C ARG A 19 -18.44 -5.01 -0.68
N PRO A 20 -18.23 -4.07 0.25
CA PRO A 20 -19.26 -3.16 0.70
C PRO A 20 -19.67 -2.21 -0.46
N GLU A 21 -20.91 -1.71 -0.42
CA GLU A 21 -21.37 -0.72 -1.39
C GLU A 21 -20.59 0.61 -1.29
N SER A 22 -20.16 0.96 -0.07
CA SER A 22 -19.30 2.12 0.19
C SER A 22 -18.32 1.83 1.32
N VAL A 23 -17.18 2.52 1.30
CA VAL A 23 -16.21 2.55 2.38
C VAL A 23 -16.06 3.97 2.85
N GLU A 24 -16.19 4.18 4.17
CA GLU A 24 -16.03 5.51 4.77
C GLU A 24 -14.54 5.78 5.00
N TRP A 25 -13.99 6.75 4.27
CA TRP A 25 -12.61 7.18 4.37
C TRP A 25 -12.41 8.32 5.37
N ASP A 26 -13.51 8.97 5.80
CA ASP A 26 -13.49 10.18 6.64
C ASP A 26 -12.66 10.01 7.92
N GLU A 27 -12.69 8.83 8.53
CA GLU A 27 -11.89 8.55 9.73
C GLU A 27 -10.39 8.60 9.44
N VAL A 28 -9.94 7.95 8.36
CA VAL A 28 -8.53 7.93 7.97
C VAL A 28 -8.09 9.30 7.46
N GLU A 29 -8.87 9.91 6.59
CA GLU A 29 -8.56 11.22 5.99
C GLU A 29 -8.62 12.34 7.03
N GLY A 30 -9.56 12.25 8.00
CA GLY A 30 -9.61 13.15 9.14
C GLY A 30 -8.40 13.05 10.07
N LEU A 31 -7.92 11.81 10.32
CA LEU A 31 -6.68 11.58 11.07
C LEU A 31 -5.46 12.18 10.38
N LEU A 32 -5.39 12.07 9.05
CA LEU A 32 -4.25 12.51 8.25
C LEU A 32 -4.33 13.99 7.85
N GLY A 33 -5.52 14.61 7.94
CA GLY A 33 -5.76 15.98 7.51
C GLY A 33 -5.66 16.18 5.99
N ILE A 34 -5.80 15.10 5.20
CA ILE A 34 -5.68 15.14 3.74
C ILE A 34 -6.51 14.02 3.09
N GLU A 35 -7.10 14.31 1.94
CA GLU A 35 -7.77 13.32 1.11
C GLU A 35 -6.76 12.42 0.39
N LEU A 36 -6.99 11.10 0.46
CA LEU A 36 -6.16 10.08 -0.19
C LEU A 36 -6.47 9.95 -1.69
N PRO A 37 -5.53 9.50 -2.52
CA PRO A 37 -5.73 9.41 -3.96
C PRO A 37 -6.78 8.37 -4.34
N ALA A 38 -7.60 8.72 -5.34
CA ALA A 38 -8.75 7.92 -5.76
C ALA A 38 -8.35 6.50 -6.23
N ASP A 39 -7.21 6.36 -6.92
CA ASP A 39 -6.72 5.06 -7.39
C ASP A 39 -6.35 4.12 -6.24
N PHE A 40 -5.77 4.65 -5.14
CA PHE A 40 -5.53 3.88 -3.93
C PHE A 40 -6.84 3.44 -3.28
N LYS A 41 -7.78 4.39 -3.11
CA LYS A 41 -9.10 4.10 -2.50
C LYS A 41 -9.83 3.02 -3.29
N GLU A 42 -9.90 3.12 -4.62
CA GLU A 42 -10.59 2.14 -5.47
C GLU A 42 -9.98 0.73 -5.38
N ILE A 43 -8.66 0.61 -5.41
CA ILE A 43 -7.97 -0.69 -5.26
C ILE A 43 -8.21 -1.26 -3.87
N ALA A 44 -8.08 -0.45 -2.82
CA ALA A 44 -8.30 -0.89 -1.45
C ALA A 44 -9.76 -1.31 -1.21
N GLU A 45 -10.73 -0.57 -1.71
CA GLU A 45 -12.16 -0.91 -1.62
C GLU A 45 -12.49 -2.22 -2.34
N THR A 46 -11.85 -2.44 -3.48
CA THR A 46 -12.12 -3.62 -4.32
C THR A 46 -11.57 -4.90 -3.71
N TYR A 47 -10.40 -4.84 -3.09
CA TYR A 47 -9.65 -6.05 -2.72
C TYR A 47 -9.32 -6.17 -1.23
N ALA A 48 -9.08 -5.07 -0.52
CA ALA A 48 -8.58 -5.16 0.86
C ALA A 48 -9.67 -5.58 1.87
N PRO A 49 -9.30 -6.21 2.96
CA PRO A 49 -7.93 -6.59 3.34
C PRO A 49 -7.44 -7.81 2.54
N VAL A 50 -6.26 -7.71 1.97
CA VAL A 50 -5.72 -8.71 1.05
C VAL A 50 -4.20 -8.81 1.17
N THR A 51 -3.64 -10.01 0.97
CA THR A 51 -2.20 -10.21 0.72
C THR A 51 -2.00 -10.69 -0.73
N LEU A 52 -1.12 -10.03 -1.44
CA LEU A 52 -0.75 -10.34 -2.81
C LEU A 52 0.59 -11.09 -2.83
N ASN A 53 0.62 -12.27 -3.50
CA ASN A 53 1.79 -13.14 -3.62
C ASN A 53 2.42 -13.52 -2.28
N TYR A 54 1.63 -13.70 -1.21
CA TYR A 54 2.07 -13.93 0.17
C TYR A 54 3.05 -12.86 0.70
N HIS A 55 3.11 -11.71 0.06
CA HIS A 55 4.13 -10.72 0.32
C HIS A 55 3.58 -9.33 0.65
N LEU A 56 2.77 -8.73 -0.23
CA LEU A 56 2.27 -7.37 -0.07
C LEU A 56 0.87 -7.36 0.54
N THR A 57 0.71 -6.80 1.73
CA THR A 57 -0.58 -6.65 2.40
C THR A 57 -1.14 -5.24 2.22
N LEU A 58 -2.39 -5.18 1.74
CA LEU A 58 -3.22 -3.98 1.67
C LEU A 58 -4.35 -4.07 2.68
N THR A 59 -4.66 -2.95 3.32
CA THR A 59 -5.76 -2.82 4.29
C THR A 59 -6.69 -1.67 3.90
N ARG A 60 -7.90 -1.63 4.45
CA ARG A 60 -8.88 -0.56 4.23
C ARG A 60 -9.62 -0.22 5.52
N PRO A 61 -10.29 0.93 5.63
CA PRO A 61 -11.17 1.22 6.75
C PRO A 61 -12.45 0.37 6.75
N GLY A 62 -13.19 0.38 7.85
CA GLY A 62 -14.51 -0.26 7.99
C GLY A 62 -14.50 -1.78 8.14
N THR A 63 -13.40 -2.37 8.59
CA THR A 63 -13.29 -3.80 8.93
C THR A 63 -12.97 -3.96 10.41
N GLN A 64 -13.40 -5.08 11.05
CA GLN A 64 -13.03 -5.37 12.44
C GLN A 64 -11.58 -5.87 12.55
N PHE A 65 -11.09 -6.59 11.51
CA PHE A 65 -9.70 -7.03 11.42
C PHE A 65 -9.03 -6.33 10.23
N PHE A 66 -7.74 -6.04 10.37
CA PHE A 66 -6.98 -5.34 9.34
C PHE A 66 -7.55 -3.96 8.96
N ASN A 67 -8.18 -3.28 9.93
CA ASN A 67 -8.71 -1.93 9.75
C ASN A 67 -7.57 -0.93 9.57
N LEU A 68 -7.57 -0.21 8.45
CA LEU A 68 -6.52 0.76 8.14
C LEU A 68 -6.46 1.90 9.18
N ALA A 69 -7.60 2.43 9.62
CA ALA A 69 -7.66 3.52 10.59
C ALA A 69 -7.06 3.09 11.94
N GLU A 70 -7.50 1.92 12.46
CA GLU A 70 -6.99 1.39 13.71
C GLU A 70 -5.49 1.05 13.65
N GLN A 71 -5.00 0.56 12.52
CA GLN A 71 -3.59 0.23 12.32
C GLN A 71 -2.71 1.47 12.10
N MET A 72 -3.29 2.55 11.58
CA MET A 72 -2.57 3.78 11.26
C MET A 72 -1.94 4.42 12.51
N VAL A 73 -2.72 4.60 13.57
CA VAL A 73 -2.28 5.28 14.79
C VAL A 73 -1.04 4.62 15.42
N PRO A 74 -1.05 3.32 15.77
CA PRO A 74 0.13 2.69 16.36
C PRO A 74 1.31 2.62 15.38
N ARG A 75 1.05 2.51 14.07
CA ARG A 75 2.10 2.51 13.06
C ARG A 75 2.79 3.86 12.93
N LEU A 76 2.03 4.95 12.87
CA LEU A 76 2.57 6.31 12.85
C LEU A 76 3.38 6.59 14.11
N LYS A 77 2.86 6.22 15.29
CA LYS A 77 3.58 6.36 16.55
C LYS A 77 4.91 5.61 16.53
N GLY A 78 4.93 4.36 16.10
CA GLY A 78 6.16 3.57 16.01
C GLY A 78 7.19 4.17 15.03
N LEU A 79 6.73 4.75 13.92
CA LEU A 79 7.58 5.43 12.96
C LEU A 79 8.15 6.74 13.53
N GLU A 80 7.35 7.52 14.26
CA GLU A 80 7.80 8.77 14.90
C GLU A 80 8.81 8.52 16.02
N GLU A 81 8.62 7.45 16.81
CA GLU A 81 9.50 7.06 17.90
C GLU A 81 10.82 6.40 17.46
N SER A 82 10.95 6.08 16.18
CA SER A 82 12.17 5.49 15.62
C SER A 82 13.34 6.48 15.64
N ASP A 83 14.54 5.98 15.92
CA ASP A 83 15.76 6.80 15.96
C ASP A 83 16.33 7.03 14.56
N TRP A 84 15.63 7.83 13.76
CA TRP A 84 16.03 8.18 12.39
C TRP A 84 17.35 8.94 12.35
N ASP A 85 17.59 9.82 13.32
CA ASP A 85 18.78 10.66 13.37
C ASP A 85 20.00 9.81 13.73
N GLY A 86 19.90 8.94 14.74
CA GLY A 86 20.97 8.01 15.11
C GLY A 86 21.28 7.00 14.02
N ALA A 87 20.27 6.59 13.25
CA ALA A 87 20.44 5.72 12.08
C ALA A 87 20.94 6.47 10.84
N GLY A 88 20.98 7.80 10.84
CA GLY A 88 21.37 8.61 9.68
C GLY A 88 20.40 8.54 8.52
N VAL A 89 19.13 8.19 8.79
CA VAL A 89 18.10 8.03 7.75
C VAL A 89 17.42 9.35 7.49
N THR A 90 17.33 9.72 6.23
CA THR A 90 16.63 10.94 5.79
C THR A 90 15.65 10.64 4.66
N PHE A 91 14.63 11.48 4.55
CA PHE A 91 13.76 11.54 3.39
C PHE A 91 13.80 12.96 2.81
N ARG A 92 14.15 13.08 1.53
CA ARG A 92 14.35 14.38 0.85
C ARG A 92 15.34 15.31 1.59
N GLY A 93 16.37 14.73 2.22
CA GLY A 93 17.41 15.48 2.93
C GLY A 93 17.03 16.00 4.31
N ALA A 94 15.88 15.60 4.84
CA ALA A 94 15.41 15.95 6.19
C ALA A 94 15.03 14.70 7.00
N ARG A 95 14.83 14.85 8.31
CA ARG A 95 14.23 13.80 9.14
C ARG A 95 12.85 13.41 8.55
N PRO A 96 12.55 12.12 8.37
CA PRO A 96 11.23 11.69 7.90
C PRO A 96 10.12 12.14 8.86
N THR A 97 9.01 12.61 8.30
CA THR A 97 7.77 12.91 9.01
C THR A 97 6.66 11.98 8.51
N PHE A 98 5.70 11.65 9.36
CA PHE A 98 4.69 10.65 9.05
C PHE A 98 3.27 11.13 9.37
N GLY A 99 2.28 10.66 8.60
CA GLY A 99 0.86 10.87 8.89
C GLY A 99 0.40 12.32 8.80
N THR A 100 1.16 13.20 8.18
CA THR A 100 0.81 14.59 7.93
C THR A 100 0.63 14.85 6.43
N PRO A 101 -0.03 15.96 6.02
CA PRO A 101 -0.22 16.26 4.60
C PRO A 101 1.06 16.29 3.75
N ASP A 102 2.18 16.68 4.34
CA ASP A 102 3.51 16.73 3.68
C ASP A 102 4.42 15.55 4.07
N GLY A 103 3.94 14.65 4.91
CA GLY A 103 4.67 13.50 5.41
C GLY A 103 4.42 12.21 4.62
N LEU A 104 5.08 11.17 5.05
CA LEU A 104 4.92 9.80 4.54
C LEU A 104 3.67 9.16 5.17
N ILE A 105 2.74 8.70 4.35
CA ILE A 105 1.49 8.06 4.78
C ILE A 105 1.58 6.56 4.49
N PRO A 106 1.67 5.69 5.52
CA PRO A 106 1.84 4.26 5.32
C PRO A 106 0.54 3.62 4.81
N VAL A 107 0.60 2.97 3.63
CA VAL A 107 -0.59 2.38 2.96
C VAL A 107 -0.48 0.88 2.69
N ALA A 108 0.73 0.33 2.65
CA ALA A 108 0.96 -1.09 2.50
C ALA A 108 2.22 -1.54 3.23
N ARG A 109 2.37 -2.85 3.40
CA ARG A 109 3.58 -3.44 3.99
C ARG A 109 3.85 -4.81 3.38
N THR A 110 5.11 -5.22 3.41
CA THR A 110 5.49 -6.58 3.06
C THR A 110 5.66 -7.47 4.30
N ASP A 111 5.70 -8.79 4.09
CA ASP A 111 6.05 -9.78 5.11
C ASP A 111 7.49 -9.59 5.63
N ARG A 112 8.35 -8.93 4.84
CA ARG A 112 9.73 -8.55 5.20
C ARG A 112 9.83 -7.26 6.00
N ARG A 113 8.70 -6.66 6.42
CA ARG A 113 8.61 -5.40 7.15
C ARG A 113 8.99 -4.15 6.34
N GLU A 114 9.10 -4.25 5.02
CA GLU A 114 9.20 -3.09 4.15
C GLU A 114 7.89 -2.33 4.14
N GLY A 115 7.93 -1.01 4.06
CA GLY A 115 6.76 -0.14 4.06
C GLY A 115 6.57 0.56 2.72
N ALA A 116 5.32 0.61 2.23
CA ALA A 116 4.94 1.47 1.13
C ALA A 116 4.12 2.66 1.64
N PHE A 117 4.45 3.84 1.15
CA PHE A 117 3.92 5.11 1.61
C PHE A 117 3.42 5.95 0.44
N LEU A 118 2.31 6.63 0.64
CA LEU A 118 1.93 7.78 -0.17
C LEU A 118 2.66 9.02 0.34
N VAL A 119 3.04 9.90 -0.57
CA VAL A 119 3.64 11.19 -0.25
C VAL A 119 3.24 12.22 -1.32
N ARG A 120 3.06 13.46 -0.93
CA ARG A 120 2.85 14.54 -1.91
C ARG A 120 4.15 14.81 -2.66
N SER A 121 4.05 15.05 -3.98
CA SER A 121 5.19 15.54 -4.77
C SER A 121 5.79 16.80 -4.16
N ALA A 122 7.03 17.10 -4.45
CA ALA A 122 7.72 18.27 -3.86
C ALA A 122 7.01 19.62 -4.15
N ASP A 123 6.23 19.70 -5.24
CA ASP A 123 5.40 20.86 -5.57
C ASP A 123 3.97 20.77 -5.01
N GLY A 124 3.65 19.72 -4.27
CA GLY A 124 2.35 19.49 -3.64
C GLY A 124 1.20 19.15 -4.60
N LYS A 125 1.44 18.98 -5.90
CA LYS A 125 0.36 18.84 -6.90
C LYS A 125 -0.06 17.42 -7.18
N ALA A 126 0.84 16.45 -6.98
CA ALA A 126 0.59 15.05 -7.30
C ALA A 126 0.84 14.16 -6.09
N TRP A 127 0.27 12.96 -6.13
CA TRP A 127 0.64 11.89 -5.23
C TRP A 127 1.76 11.05 -5.84
N HIS A 128 2.77 10.77 -5.05
CA HIS A 128 3.87 9.88 -5.34
C HIS A 128 3.88 8.71 -4.38
N MET A 129 4.62 7.66 -4.73
CA MET A 129 4.92 6.56 -3.83
C MET A 129 6.33 6.69 -3.27
N ALA A 130 6.50 6.25 -2.03
CA ALA A 130 7.80 6.00 -1.45
C ALA A 130 7.82 4.62 -0.79
N SER A 131 8.97 3.97 -0.79
CA SER A 131 9.16 2.70 -0.09
C SER A 131 10.26 2.82 0.95
N MET A 132 10.02 2.25 2.13
CA MET A 132 11.04 2.05 3.14
C MET A 132 11.60 0.62 2.96
N VAL A 133 12.88 0.54 2.66
CA VAL A 133 13.58 -0.73 2.47
C VAL A 133 14.07 -1.31 3.80
N LEU A 134 14.55 -2.56 3.79
CA LEU A 134 14.92 -3.29 5.00
C LEU A 134 15.97 -2.59 5.90
N ASP A 135 16.87 -1.82 5.31
CA ASP A 135 17.87 -1.04 6.04
C ASP A 135 17.36 0.33 6.57
N GLY A 136 16.05 0.57 6.42
CA GLY A 136 15.38 1.79 6.86
C GLY A 136 15.48 2.96 5.88
N GLN A 137 16.22 2.84 4.77
CA GLN A 137 16.32 3.89 3.78
C GLN A 137 15.01 4.08 3.02
N PHE A 138 14.74 5.30 2.55
CA PHE A 138 13.57 5.61 1.73
C PHE A 138 13.97 5.78 0.27
N VAL A 139 13.16 5.20 -0.62
CA VAL A 139 13.22 5.39 -2.07
C VAL A 139 11.91 6.02 -2.53
N GLU A 140 11.97 7.21 -3.13
CA GLU A 140 10.80 7.87 -3.72
C GLU A 140 10.66 7.53 -5.20
N TYR A 141 9.43 7.29 -5.64
CA TYR A 141 9.06 7.00 -7.02
C TYR A 141 8.12 8.10 -7.53
N GLY A 142 8.47 8.76 -8.62
CA GLY A 142 7.66 9.83 -9.23
C GLY A 142 6.42 9.29 -9.95
N MET A 143 5.67 8.41 -9.29
CA MET A 143 4.47 7.75 -9.83
C MET A 143 3.40 7.57 -8.75
N GLY A 144 2.11 7.50 -9.14
CA GLY A 144 0.98 7.23 -8.25
C GLY A 144 0.91 5.76 -7.81
N PHE A 145 -0.08 5.47 -6.95
CA PHE A 145 -0.22 4.15 -6.33
C PHE A 145 -0.49 3.04 -7.35
N SER A 146 -1.40 3.25 -8.29
CA SER A 146 -1.74 2.24 -9.29
C SER A 146 -0.57 1.88 -10.20
N GLU A 147 0.25 2.86 -10.63
CA GLU A 147 1.46 2.59 -11.41
C GLU A 147 2.50 1.84 -10.59
N TRP A 148 2.74 2.28 -9.34
CA TRP A 148 3.67 1.62 -8.43
C TRP A 148 3.26 0.16 -8.17
N LEU A 149 1.98 -0.08 -7.88
CA LEU A 149 1.46 -1.43 -7.64
C LEU A 149 1.56 -2.31 -8.89
N TYR A 150 1.23 -1.77 -10.07
CA TYR A 150 1.40 -2.49 -11.33
C TYR A 150 2.85 -2.95 -11.53
N ARG A 151 3.82 -2.05 -11.36
CA ARG A 151 5.24 -2.34 -11.51
C ARG A 151 5.72 -3.40 -10.49
N TYR A 152 5.28 -3.27 -9.24
CA TYR A 152 5.51 -4.29 -8.22
C TYR A 152 4.98 -5.67 -8.65
N LEU A 153 3.75 -5.73 -9.13
CA LEU A 153 3.10 -6.99 -9.53
C LEU A 153 3.74 -7.64 -10.76
N VAL A 154 4.36 -6.88 -11.65
CA VAL A 154 5.12 -7.43 -12.78
C VAL A 154 6.58 -7.75 -12.44
N GLY A 155 6.99 -7.55 -11.18
CA GLY A 155 8.29 -7.97 -10.66
C GLY A 155 9.40 -6.94 -10.82
N GLU A 156 9.06 -5.64 -10.83
CA GLU A 156 10.08 -4.59 -10.72
C GLU A 156 10.52 -4.38 -9.26
N ASP A 157 11.71 -3.82 -9.09
CA ASP A 157 12.32 -3.52 -7.79
C ASP A 157 11.65 -2.30 -7.13
N MET A 158 10.50 -2.51 -6.49
CA MET A 158 9.69 -1.43 -5.90
C MET A 158 9.94 -1.19 -4.40
N PHE A 159 10.85 -1.93 -3.78
CA PHE A 159 11.36 -1.71 -2.43
C PHE A 159 12.88 -1.51 -2.42
N GLY A 160 13.43 -0.92 -3.48
CA GLY A 160 14.85 -0.73 -3.68
C GLY A 160 15.50 -1.89 -4.46
N PRO A 161 16.80 -1.79 -4.76
CA PRO A 161 17.49 -2.74 -5.63
C PRO A 161 17.44 -4.19 -5.10
N ARG A 162 17.13 -5.15 -5.98
CA ARG A 162 17.08 -6.59 -5.69
C ARG A 162 15.96 -7.02 -4.73
N THR A 163 14.88 -6.26 -4.67
CA THR A 163 13.72 -6.58 -3.84
C THR A 163 12.55 -7.15 -4.64
N ALA A 164 12.68 -7.27 -5.95
CA ALA A 164 11.64 -7.78 -6.81
C ALA A 164 11.14 -9.15 -6.35
N VAL A 165 9.82 -9.27 -6.22
CA VAL A 165 9.12 -10.52 -5.94
C VAL A 165 8.27 -10.85 -7.15
N PHE A 166 8.80 -11.70 -8.03
CA PHE A 166 8.13 -12.07 -9.27
C PHE A 166 7.62 -13.50 -9.23
N TYR A 167 6.34 -13.64 -9.53
CA TYR A 167 5.66 -14.91 -9.74
C TYR A 167 5.29 -15.05 -11.21
N PRO A 168 5.79 -16.05 -11.94
CA PRO A 168 5.57 -16.18 -13.38
C PRO A 168 4.15 -16.61 -13.77
N GLY A 169 3.34 -17.03 -12.81
CA GLY A 169 1.94 -17.43 -13.02
C GLY A 169 0.94 -16.34 -12.66
N PRO A 170 -0.34 -16.69 -12.53
CA PRO A 170 -1.37 -15.84 -11.97
C PRO A 170 -0.97 -15.34 -10.58
N LEU A 171 -1.44 -14.15 -10.19
CA LEU A 171 -1.23 -13.66 -8.83
C LEU A 171 -1.84 -14.62 -7.81
N LEU A 172 -1.13 -14.86 -6.73
CA LEU A 172 -1.67 -15.52 -5.55
C LEU A 172 -2.30 -14.46 -4.66
N ILE A 173 -3.56 -14.65 -4.30
CA ILE A 173 -4.36 -13.69 -3.59
C ILE A 173 -4.93 -14.34 -2.35
N GLU A 174 -4.57 -13.83 -1.18
CA GLU A 174 -5.14 -14.24 0.09
C GLU A 174 -6.12 -13.16 0.54
N ASP A 175 -7.41 -13.43 0.44
CA ASP A 175 -8.43 -12.58 1.03
C ASP A 175 -8.40 -12.78 2.55
N LEU A 176 -8.00 -11.74 3.27
CA LEU A 176 -7.85 -11.77 4.73
C LEU A 176 -9.21 -11.61 5.43
N PRO A 177 -9.38 -12.16 6.66
CA PRO A 177 -10.62 -12.02 7.39
C PRO A 177 -10.91 -10.54 7.74
N LYS A 178 -12.19 -10.15 7.66
CA LYS A 178 -12.67 -8.82 8.03
C LYS A 178 -13.31 -8.78 9.41
N ALA A 179 -13.78 -9.96 9.88
CA ALA A 179 -14.53 -10.09 11.14
C ALA A 179 -14.23 -11.44 11.81
N PRO A 180 -14.58 -11.58 13.11
CA PRO A 180 -14.48 -12.84 13.83
C PRO A 180 -15.27 -13.96 13.15
N GLY A 181 -14.67 -15.13 13.05
CA GLY A 181 -15.27 -16.31 12.42
C GLY A 181 -14.98 -16.46 10.94
N GLU A 182 -14.43 -15.43 10.28
CA GLU A 182 -13.91 -15.56 8.92
C GLU A 182 -12.49 -16.14 8.92
N GLY A 183 -12.18 -16.95 7.90
CA GLY A 183 -10.84 -17.48 7.65
C GLY A 183 -10.16 -16.76 6.48
N VAL A 184 -8.88 -17.05 6.27
CA VAL A 184 -8.17 -16.66 5.03
C VAL A 184 -8.68 -17.52 3.90
N THR A 185 -8.98 -16.90 2.76
CA THR A 185 -9.38 -17.59 1.54
C THR A 185 -8.38 -17.32 0.45
N GLU A 186 -7.83 -18.36 -0.15
CA GLU A 186 -6.89 -18.25 -1.25
C GLU A 186 -7.60 -18.33 -2.60
N ARG A 187 -7.19 -17.48 -3.53
CA ARG A 187 -7.61 -17.52 -4.92
C ARG A 187 -6.47 -17.11 -5.84
N ARG A 188 -6.64 -17.37 -7.11
CA ARG A 188 -5.70 -16.94 -8.15
C ARG A 188 -6.32 -15.88 -9.03
N GLY A 189 -5.52 -14.90 -9.39
CA GLY A 189 -5.87 -13.93 -10.43
C GLY A 189 -5.97 -14.60 -11.81
N PRO A 190 -6.39 -13.85 -12.83
CA PRO A 190 -6.39 -14.31 -14.21
C PRO A 190 -5.01 -14.74 -14.69
N ASP A 191 -4.97 -15.64 -15.69
CA ASP A 191 -3.73 -16.00 -16.37
C ASP A 191 -3.10 -14.74 -16.99
N ARG A 192 -1.83 -14.53 -16.69
CA ARG A 192 -1.08 -13.43 -17.32
C ARG A 192 -0.66 -13.89 -18.73
N THR A 193 -1.19 -13.20 -19.73
CA THR A 193 -0.61 -13.32 -21.08
C THR A 193 0.74 -12.63 -21.07
N THR A 194 1.79 -13.40 -21.24
CA THR A 194 3.18 -12.93 -21.42
C THR A 194 3.31 -12.10 -22.69
#